data_90d2df711d947140053a17e7f4f80709
#
_entry.id   90d2df711d947140053a17e7f4f80709
#
_cell.length_a   1.000
_cell.length_b   1.000
_cell.length_c   1.000
_cell.angle_alpha   90.00
_cell.angle_beta   90.00
_cell.angle_gamma   90.00
#
_symmetry.space_group_name_H-M   'P 1'
#
loop_
_entity.id
_entity.type
_entity.pdbx_description
1 polymer ?
#
loop_
_entity_poly.entity_id
_entity_poly.type
_entity_poly.pdbx_seq_one_letter_code
_entity_poly.pdbx_strand_id
1 'polypeptide(L)'
;MMDPRREHLFGIIFVTAGAITWSSAGFFTRLIALDYPTMIAGRGIFGAIGMLAIIIAFAPKTWTSQFRSMDRWDALYILNYIFGTICYISSLGQTSIAHNAVIFATLPFIAALLAWIFMRELPSREAVLASLIAMIGVVIMVGFSNDGALLGDILSFLGTASMAASIIICRKFPTVAIAAGAVIASFVSGVIVLPFAELSAATPTHLLYLVLFGLLNASAGLTLYSLGSRRLPPMETALISLIDTPLSPFWVWLAFGEKAGPQTLAGGLIVLFAVILHIFMSQRRQRLVSSG
;
A
#
# COMPACT_ATOMS: atom_id res chain seq x y z
N MET A 1 -0.94 21.97 -19.93
CA MET A 1 -1.67 20.88 -19.24
C MET A 1 -1.38 19.58 -19.98
N MET A 2 -1.05 18.51 -19.29
CA MET A 2 -0.90 17.19 -19.93
C MET A 2 -2.29 16.67 -20.35
N ASP A 3 -2.32 15.86 -21.41
CA ASP A 3 -3.52 15.18 -21.85
C ASP A 3 -4.09 14.32 -20.69
N PRO A 4 -5.40 14.43 -20.37
CA PRO A 4 -6.02 13.64 -19.29
C PRO A 4 -5.77 12.12 -19.39
N ARG A 5 -5.62 11.61 -20.62
CA ARG A 5 -5.25 10.20 -20.86
C ARG A 5 -3.85 9.86 -20.37
N ARG A 6 -2.90 10.75 -20.64
CA ARG A 6 -1.50 10.56 -20.18
C ARG A 6 -1.44 10.63 -18.66
N GLU A 7 -2.15 11.55 -18.04
CA GLU A 7 -2.23 11.64 -16.56
C GLU A 7 -2.78 10.36 -15.95
N HIS A 8 -3.87 9.82 -16.50
CA HIS A 8 -4.44 8.56 -16.02
C HIS A 8 -3.49 7.38 -16.23
N LEU A 9 -2.85 7.29 -17.41
CA LEU A 9 -1.87 6.23 -17.69
C LEU A 9 -0.67 6.29 -16.73
N PHE A 10 -0.13 7.49 -16.46
CA PHE A 10 0.91 7.67 -15.45
C PHE A 10 0.43 7.26 -14.06
N GLY A 11 -0.83 7.56 -13.72
CA GLY A 11 -1.44 7.10 -12.47
C GLY A 11 -1.40 5.58 -12.35
N ILE A 12 -1.86 4.85 -13.38
CA ILE A 12 -1.82 3.38 -13.42
C ILE A 12 -0.39 2.86 -13.27
N ILE A 13 0.56 3.38 -14.08
CA ILE A 13 1.96 2.94 -14.06
C ILE A 13 2.55 3.12 -12.65
N PHE A 14 2.36 4.28 -12.04
CA PHE A 14 2.94 4.57 -10.73
C PHE A 14 2.30 3.74 -9.61
N VAL A 15 0.97 3.57 -9.59
CA VAL A 15 0.32 2.72 -8.58
C VAL A 15 0.72 1.27 -8.75
N THR A 16 0.77 0.76 -9.99
CA THR A 16 1.21 -0.61 -10.27
C THR A 16 2.66 -0.82 -9.85
N ALA A 17 3.57 0.10 -10.19
CA ALA A 17 4.97 0.03 -9.77
C ALA A 17 5.11 0.07 -8.24
N GLY A 18 4.33 0.91 -7.56
CA GLY A 18 4.26 0.96 -6.11
C GLY A 18 3.79 -0.37 -5.51
N ALA A 19 2.73 -0.96 -6.04
CA ALA A 19 2.20 -2.25 -5.61
C ALA A 19 3.21 -3.39 -5.82
N ILE A 20 3.90 -3.42 -6.97
CA ILE A 20 4.99 -4.38 -7.23
C ILE A 20 6.12 -4.21 -6.21
N THR A 21 6.46 -2.97 -5.87
CA THR A 21 7.50 -2.70 -4.87
C THR A 21 7.05 -3.16 -3.48
N TRP A 22 5.79 -2.92 -3.09
CA TRP A 22 5.24 -3.38 -1.82
C TRP A 22 5.15 -4.90 -1.73
N SER A 23 4.87 -5.60 -2.83
CA SER A 23 4.82 -7.06 -2.86
C SER A 23 6.14 -7.74 -2.47
N SER A 24 7.27 -6.99 -2.50
CA SER A 24 8.57 -7.47 -2.00
C SER A 24 8.59 -7.67 -0.47
N ALA A 25 7.56 -7.24 0.26
CA ALA A 25 7.52 -7.39 1.71
C ALA A 25 7.64 -8.85 2.16
N GLY A 26 6.95 -9.78 1.48
CA GLY A 26 7.06 -11.22 1.77
C GLY A 26 8.48 -11.77 1.58
N PHE A 27 9.16 -11.34 0.52
CA PHE A 27 10.57 -11.67 0.28
C PHE A 27 11.48 -11.17 1.40
N PHE A 28 11.37 -9.90 1.77
CA PHE A 28 12.18 -9.33 2.84
C PHE A 28 11.89 -9.95 4.20
N THR A 29 10.62 -10.27 4.48
CA THR A 29 10.23 -10.94 5.73
C THR A 29 10.93 -12.31 5.87
N ARG A 30 11.01 -13.09 4.78
CA ARG A 30 11.74 -14.37 4.76
C ARG A 30 13.25 -14.19 4.84
N LEU A 31 13.78 -13.18 4.15
CA LEU A 31 15.22 -12.92 4.09
C LEU A 31 15.79 -12.43 5.42
N ILE A 32 15.03 -11.56 6.11
CA ILE A 32 15.45 -10.95 7.38
C ILE A 32 15.23 -11.94 8.53
N ALA A 33 14.09 -12.63 8.57
CA ALA A 33 13.74 -13.64 9.57
C ALA A 33 13.93 -13.18 11.04
N LEU A 34 13.70 -11.90 11.31
CA LEU A 34 13.65 -11.31 12.65
C LEU A 34 12.18 -11.15 13.10
N ASP A 35 11.99 -10.73 14.36
CA ASP A 35 10.67 -10.39 14.88
C ASP A 35 10.00 -9.24 14.10
N TYR A 36 8.68 -9.25 14.03
CA TYR A 36 7.91 -8.22 13.27
C TYR A 36 8.19 -6.79 13.75
N PRO A 37 8.25 -6.48 15.07
CA PRO A 37 8.60 -5.15 15.54
C PRO A 37 9.94 -4.65 15.00
N THR A 38 10.99 -5.47 15.02
CA THR A 38 12.31 -5.11 14.47
C THR A 38 12.25 -4.83 12.98
N MET A 39 11.54 -5.66 12.20
CA MET A 39 11.39 -5.46 10.77
C MET A 39 10.64 -4.16 10.44
N ILE A 40 9.59 -3.86 11.19
CA ILE A 40 8.76 -2.66 10.99
C ILE A 40 9.50 -1.40 11.42
N ALA A 41 10.20 -1.43 12.57
CA ALA A 41 11.05 -0.33 13.02
C ALA A 41 12.13 -0.01 11.97
N GLY A 42 12.86 -1.03 11.50
CA GLY A 42 13.88 -0.87 10.47
C GLY A 42 13.28 -0.32 9.15
N ARG A 43 12.18 -0.92 8.65
CA ARG A 43 11.49 -0.45 7.46
C ARG A 43 11.02 1.00 7.59
N GLY A 44 10.48 1.38 8.74
CA GLY A 44 9.99 2.74 8.98
C GLY A 44 11.12 3.77 9.02
N ILE A 45 12.17 3.50 9.80
CA ILE A 45 13.30 4.42 9.98
C ILE A 45 14.11 4.56 8.69
N PHE A 46 14.56 3.44 8.10
CA PHE A 46 15.34 3.48 6.85
C PHE A 46 14.49 3.92 5.66
N GLY A 47 13.19 3.61 5.67
CA GLY A 47 12.24 4.13 4.70
C GLY A 47 12.11 5.65 4.75
N ALA A 48 12.02 6.22 5.94
CA ALA A 48 11.99 7.67 6.12
C ALA A 48 13.29 8.33 5.62
N ILE A 49 14.45 7.75 5.95
CA ILE A 49 15.75 8.23 5.47
C ILE A 49 15.82 8.19 3.94
N GLY A 50 15.39 7.09 3.33
CA GLY A 50 15.37 6.96 1.87
C GLY A 50 14.42 7.94 1.19
N MET A 51 13.20 8.12 1.72
CA MET A 51 12.28 9.13 1.20
C MET A 51 12.83 10.55 1.33
N LEU A 52 13.44 10.87 2.46
CA LEU A 52 14.09 12.18 2.65
C LEU A 52 15.21 12.38 1.63
N ALA A 53 16.05 11.37 1.38
CA ALA A 53 17.09 11.41 0.37
C ALA A 53 16.52 11.63 -1.04
N ILE A 54 15.40 10.97 -1.39
CA ILE A 54 14.69 11.19 -2.65
C ILE A 54 14.21 12.64 -2.76
N ILE A 55 13.57 13.19 -1.70
CA ILE A 55 13.09 14.57 -1.69
C ILE A 55 14.26 15.54 -1.91
N ILE A 56 15.38 15.35 -1.22
CA ILE A 56 16.57 16.20 -1.35
C ILE A 56 17.16 16.10 -2.77
N ALA A 57 17.24 14.90 -3.33
CA ALA A 57 17.81 14.68 -4.66
C ALA A 57 16.97 15.32 -5.77
N PHE A 58 15.63 15.19 -5.72
CA PHE A 58 14.74 15.68 -6.76
C PHE A 58 14.22 17.11 -6.54
N ALA A 59 14.28 17.62 -5.32
CA ALA A 59 13.83 18.97 -4.96
C ALA A 59 14.82 19.70 -4.04
N PRO A 60 16.11 19.83 -4.39
CA PRO A 60 17.17 20.32 -3.48
C PRO A 60 16.95 21.74 -2.99
N LYS A 61 16.25 22.57 -3.76
CA LYS A 61 15.97 23.96 -3.40
C LYS A 61 14.71 24.15 -2.55
N THR A 62 13.81 23.17 -2.53
CA THR A 62 12.47 23.28 -1.94
C THR A 62 12.17 22.22 -0.88
N TRP A 63 13.11 21.32 -0.57
CA TRP A 63 12.86 20.26 0.40
C TRP A 63 12.47 20.78 1.78
N THR A 64 13.16 21.83 2.28
CA THR A 64 12.83 22.44 3.57
C THR A 64 11.48 23.14 3.56
N SER A 65 11.08 23.74 2.43
CA SER A 65 9.79 24.41 2.31
C SER A 65 8.63 23.42 2.40
N GLN A 66 8.79 22.18 1.91
CA GLN A 66 7.77 21.14 2.03
C GLN A 66 7.43 20.82 3.50
N PHE A 67 8.44 20.82 4.38
CA PHE A 67 8.22 20.63 5.83
C PHE A 67 7.70 21.89 6.53
N ARG A 68 8.09 23.07 6.07
CA ARG A 68 7.65 24.35 6.67
C ARG A 68 6.25 24.78 6.25
N SER A 69 5.80 24.36 5.07
CA SER A 69 4.47 24.67 4.55
C SER A 69 3.39 23.69 5.00
N MET A 70 3.73 22.74 5.86
CA MET A 70 2.75 21.79 6.39
C MET A 70 1.61 22.50 7.13
N ASP A 71 0.40 22.04 6.82
CA ASP A 71 -0.83 22.54 7.39
C ASP A 71 -1.59 21.45 8.17
N ARG A 72 -2.81 21.77 8.58
CA ARG A 72 -3.69 20.81 9.29
C ARG A 72 -4.00 19.55 8.49
N TRP A 73 -3.96 19.60 7.16
CA TRP A 73 -4.25 18.44 6.31
C TRP A 73 -3.05 17.50 6.22
N ASP A 74 -1.84 18.06 6.26
CA ASP A 74 -0.61 17.26 6.43
C ASP A 74 -0.61 16.55 7.77
N ALA A 75 -0.99 17.26 8.86
CA ALA A 75 -1.11 16.66 10.18
C ALA A 75 -2.16 15.52 10.19
N LEU A 76 -3.30 15.72 9.53
CA LEU A 76 -4.32 14.68 9.38
C LEU A 76 -3.77 13.47 8.65
N TYR A 77 -3.04 13.65 7.54
CA TYR A 77 -2.41 12.57 6.78
C TYR A 77 -1.40 11.79 7.64
N ILE A 78 -0.52 12.51 8.35
CA ILE A 78 0.51 11.91 9.23
C ILE A 78 -0.14 11.09 10.35
N LEU A 79 -1.10 11.67 11.07
CA LEU A 79 -1.79 11.00 12.16
C LEU A 79 -2.56 9.77 11.68
N ASN A 80 -3.27 9.89 10.55
CA ASN A 80 -3.98 8.78 9.94
C ASN A 80 -3.01 7.65 9.54
N TYR A 81 -1.86 7.97 8.94
CA TYR A 81 -0.87 6.97 8.55
C TYR A 81 -0.28 6.25 9.77
N ILE A 82 0.09 7.00 10.84
CA ILE A 82 0.59 6.42 12.09
C ILE A 82 -0.46 5.50 12.71
N PHE A 83 -1.71 5.97 12.81
CA PHE A 83 -2.83 5.19 13.33
C PHE A 83 -3.02 3.89 12.54
N GLY A 84 -3.08 3.97 11.21
CA GLY A 84 -3.22 2.81 10.34
C GLY A 84 -2.07 1.81 10.49
N THR A 85 -0.83 2.32 10.63
CA THR A 85 0.35 1.47 10.85
C THR A 85 0.26 0.74 12.18
N ILE A 86 -0.10 1.43 13.27
CA ILE A 86 -0.26 0.80 14.60
C ILE A 86 -1.36 -0.27 14.55
N CYS A 87 -2.52 0.03 13.95
CA CYS A 87 -3.61 -0.93 13.81
C CYS A 87 -3.18 -2.16 13.01
N TYR A 88 -2.53 -1.96 11.85
CA TYR A 88 -2.06 -3.05 11.01
C TYR A 88 -1.04 -3.94 11.72
N ILE A 89 -0.04 -3.34 12.38
CA ILE A 89 0.98 -4.08 13.13
C ILE A 89 0.34 -4.89 14.26
N SER A 90 -0.54 -4.25 15.03
CA SER A 90 -1.22 -4.91 16.14
C SER A 90 -2.12 -6.06 15.66
N SER A 91 -2.70 -5.96 14.46
CA SER A 91 -3.51 -7.03 13.88
C SER A 91 -2.69 -8.27 13.54
N LEU A 92 -1.43 -8.11 13.07
CA LEU A 92 -0.56 -9.24 12.70
C LEU A 92 -0.27 -10.20 13.85
N GLY A 93 -0.29 -9.69 15.08
CA GLY A 93 -0.12 -10.51 16.30
C GLY A 93 -1.43 -11.10 16.85
N GLN A 94 -2.60 -10.73 16.30
CA GLN A 94 -3.90 -11.04 16.89
C GLN A 94 -4.89 -11.72 15.94
N THR A 95 -4.60 -11.72 14.63
CA THR A 95 -5.40 -12.47 13.65
C THR A 95 -4.49 -13.17 12.65
N SER A 96 -5.05 -14.10 11.88
CA SER A 96 -4.27 -14.82 10.88
C SER A 96 -3.92 -13.93 9.68
N ILE A 97 -2.81 -14.24 9.00
CA ILE A 97 -2.43 -13.59 7.72
C ILE A 97 -3.58 -13.72 6.71
N ALA A 98 -4.32 -14.84 6.78
CA ALA A 98 -5.50 -15.10 5.98
C ALA A 98 -6.59 -14.05 6.17
N HIS A 99 -7.01 -13.82 7.40
CA HIS A 99 -8.01 -12.82 7.73
C HIS A 99 -7.56 -11.41 7.32
N ASN A 100 -6.30 -11.05 7.60
CA ASN A 100 -5.73 -9.78 7.16
C ASN A 100 -5.85 -9.58 5.64
N ALA A 101 -5.52 -10.60 4.84
CA ALA A 101 -5.58 -10.51 3.38
C ALA A 101 -7.01 -10.34 2.86
N VAL A 102 -7.99 -11.07 3.43
CA VAL A 102 -9.41 -10.95 3.06
C VAL A 102 -9.95 -9.58 3.46
N ILE A 103 -9.62 -9.10 4.66
CA ILE A 103 -10.03 -7.77 5.12
C ILE A 103 -9.40 -6.70 4.25
N PHE A 104 -8.12 -6.81 3.89
CA PHE A 104 -7.44 -5.89 2.98
C PHE A 104 -8.07 -5.88 1.59
N ALA A 105 -8.60 -7.00 1.10
CA ALA A 105 -9.30 -7.06 -0.18
C ALA A 105 -10.61 -6.24 -0.19
N THR A 106 -11.10 -5.79 0.97
CA THR A 106 -12.24 -4.85 1.06
C THR A 106 -11.83 -3.38 0.79
N LEU A 107 -10.52 -3.09 0.71
CA LEU A 107 -9.98 -1.73 0.50
C LEU A 107 -10.66 -0.96 -0.65
N PRO A 108 -10.91 -1.53 -1.85
CA PRO A 108 -11.56 -0.79 -2.93
C PRO A 108 -12.99 -0.33 -2.59
N PHE A 109 -13.72 -1.14 -1.81
CA PHE A 109 -15.10 -0.80 -1.41
C PHE A 109 -15.11 0.30 -0.35
N ILE A 110 -14.17 0.25 0.62
CA ILE A 110 -14.01 1.30 1.63
C ILE A 110 -13.57 2.61 0.94
N ALA A 111 -12.63 2.54 0.00
CA ALA A 111 -12.19 3.71 -0.76
C ALA A 111 -13.33 4.32 -1.60
N ALA A 112 -14.17 3.49 -2.21
CA ALA A 112 -15.35 3.95 -2.95
C ALA A 112 -16.37 4.62 -2.02
N LEU A 113 -16.64 4.04 -0.86
CA LEU A 113 -17.55 4.60 0.14
C LEU A 113 -17.06 5.97 0.63
N LEU A 114 -15.77 6.06 0.99
CA LEU A 114 -15.18 7.32 1.42
C LEU A 114 -15.14 8.37 0.29
N ALA A 115 -14.87 7.95 -0.96
CA ALA A 115 -14.95 8.83 -2.12
C ALA A 115 -16.36 9.39 -2.32
N TRP A 116 -17.38 8.57 -2.18
CA TRP A 116 -18.77 9.02 -2.26
C TRP A 116 -19.12 10.01 -1.13
N ILE A 117 -18.76 9.71 0.11
CA ILE A 117 -19.07 10.57 1.27
C ILE A 117 -18.34 11.92 1.17
N PHE A 118 -17.03 11.91 0.89
CA PHE A 118 -16.19 13.10 1.01
C PHE A 118 -15.98 13.86 -0.30
N MET A 119 -16.14 13.21 -1.45
CA MET A 119 -15.87 13.79 -2.76
C MET A 119 -17.08 13.77 -3.68
N ARG A 120 -18.17 13.07 -3.30
CA ARG A 120 -19.36 12.85 -4.12
C ARG A 120 -19.06 12.10 -5.43
N GLU A 121 -17.97 11.36 -5.48
CA GLU A 121 -17.58 10.53 -6.62
C GLU A 121 -18.17 9.13 -6.48
N LEU A 122 -18.90 8.70 -7.50
CA LEU A 122 -19.41 7.32 -7.59
C LEU A 122 -18.39 6.46 -8.35
N PRO A 123 -18.13 5.22 -7.89
CA PRO A 123 -17.26 4.31 -8.59
C PRO A 123 -17.86 3.88 -9.92
N SER A 124 -17.01 3.57 -10.90
CA SER A 124 -17.47 2.98 -12.15
C SER A 124 -17.96 1.55 -11.93
N ARG A 125 -18.96 1.12 -12.72
CA ARG A 125 -19.49 -0.25 -12.63
C ARG A 125 -18.38 -1.29 -12.87
N GLU A 126 -17.47 -0.98 -13.79
CA GLU A 126 -16.33 -1.82 -14.12
C GLU A 126 -15.37 -1.98 -12.92
N ALA A 127 -15.12 -0.89 -12.16
CA ALA A 127 -14.29 -0.95 -10.96
C ALA A 127 -14.96 -1.80 -9.86
N VAL A 128 -16.27 -1.66 -9.68
CA VAL A 128 -17.03 -2.47 -8.71
C VAL A 128 -16.95 -3.96 -9.05
N LEU A 129 -17.23 -4.31 -10.33
CA LEU A 129 -17.19 -5.72 -10.77
C LEU A 129 -15.79 -6.31 -10.64
N ALA A 130 -14.76 -5.59 -11.08
CA ALA A 130 -13.38 -6.05 -10.95
C ALA A 130 -12.95 -6.22 -9.49
N SER A 131 -13.38 -5.31 -8.59
CA SER A 131 -13.09 -5.44 -7.14
C SER A 131 -13.78 -6.65 -6.53
N LEU A 132 -15.01 -6.99 -6.95
CA LEU A 132 -15.70 -8.19 -6.51
C LEU A 132 -14.96 -9.46 -6.97
N ILE A 133 -14.52 -9.50 -8.24
CA ILE A 133 -13.75 -10.62 -8.78
C ILE A 133 -12.41 -10.76 -8.04
N ALA A 134 -11.71 -9.63 -7.81
CA ALA A 134 -10.44 -9.63 -7.06
C ALA A 134 -10.64 -10.13 -5.62
N MET A 135 -11.69 -9.70 -4.94
CA MET A 135 -12.01 -10.17 -3.59
C MET A 135 -12.28 -11.68 -3.54
N ILE A 136 -13.03 -12.22 -4.51
CA ILE A 136 -13.23 -13.68 -4.64
C ILE A 136 -11.87 -14.36 -4.85
N GLY A 137 -11.01 -13.82 -5.69
CA GLY A 137 -9.65 -14.33 -5.91
C GLY A 137 -8.83 -14.40 -4.62
N VAL A 138 -8.87 -13.34 -3.79
CA VAL A 138 -8.17 -13.32 -2.49
C VAL A 138 -8.75 -14.38 -1.54
N VAL A 139 -10.08 -14.50 -1.45
CA VAL A 139 -10.73 -15.53 -0.62
C VAL A 139 -10.31 -16.94 -1.05
N ILE A 140 -10.25 -17.21 -2.35
CA ILE A 140 -9.77 -18.51 -2.86
C ILE A 140 -8.28 -18.74 -2.54
N MET A 141 -7.45 -17.67 -2.69
CA MET A 141 -6.01 -17.72 -2.48
C MET A 141 -5.65 -18.08 -1.03
N VAL A 142 -6.39 -17.54 -0.10
CA VAL A 142 -6.11 -17.63 1.33
C VAL A 142 -6.87 -18.77 2.00
N GLY A 143 -8.03 -19.15 1.45
CA GLY A 143 -8.94 -20.13 2.05
C GLY A 143 -9.78 -19.51 3.19
N PHE A 144 -10.61 -20.36 3.80
CA PHE A 144 -11.37 -20.03 5.01
C PHE A 144 -10.61 -20.55 6.22
N SER A 145 -10.12 -19.66 7.07
CA SER A 145 -9.54 -19.98 8.36
C SER A 145 -10.48 -19.48 9.47
N ASN A 146 -10.65 -20.26 10.52
CA ASN A 146 -11.40 -19.86 11.71
C ASN A 146 -10.48 -19.32 12.83
N ASP A 147 -9.22 -19.07 12.53
CA ASP A 147 -8.18 -18.76 13.51
C ASP A 147 -8.07 -17.26 13.85
N GLY A 148 -9.02 -16.44 13.39
CA GLY A 148 -9.05 -14.99 13.66
C GLY A 148 -9.66 -14.65 15.01
N ALA A 149 -8.98 -13.79 15.78
CA ALA A 149 -9.58 -13.15 16.93
C ALA A 149 -10.30 -11.86 16.49
N LEU A 150 -11.51 -11.63 17.00
CA LEU A 150 -12.34 -10.46 16.65
C LEU A 150 -11.57 -9.14 16.78
N LEU A 151 -10.75 -8.99 17.82
CA LEU A 151 -9.94 -7.78 18.03
C LEU A 151 -8.92 -7.59 16.90
N GLY A 152 -8.23 -8.67 16.48
CA GLY A 152 -7.29 -8.62 15.36
C GLY A 152 -7.96 -8.24 14.05
N ASP A 153 -9.15 -8.77 13.77
CA ASP A 153 -9.94 -8.46 12.58
C ASP A 153 -10.42 -7.00 12.58
N ILE A 154 -10.85 -6.46 13.73
CA ILE A 154 -11.21 -5.04 13.87
C ILE A 154 -9.99 -4.16 13.62
N LEU A 155 -8.82 -4.49 14.16
CA LEU A 155 -7.58 -3.74 13.95
C LEU A 155 -7.14 -3.79 12.48
N SER A 156 -7.25 -4.95 11.82
CA SER A 156 -7.00 -5.09 10.39
C SER A 156 -7.94 -4.22 9.55
N PHE A 157 -9.23 -4.21 9.89
CA PHE A 157 -10.21 -3.35 9.22
C PHE A 157 -9.91 -1.86 9.42
N LEU A 158 -9.55 -1.43 10.63
CA LEU A 158 -9.16 -0.04 10.90
C LEU A 158 -7.87 0.35 10.15
N GLY A 159 -6.89 -0.54 10.03
CA GLY A 159 -5.70 -0.35 9.21
C GLY A 159 -6.05 -0.18 7.74
N THR A 160 -6.91 -1.05 7.20
CA THR A 160 -7.41 -0.98 5.82
C THR A 160 -8.21 0.30 5.57
N ALA A 161 -9.09 0.67 6.49
CA ALA A 161 -9.86 1.91 6.41
C ALA A 161 -8.96 3.17 6.46
N SER A 162 -7.90 3.14 7.27
CA SER A 162 -6.89 4.20 7.30
C SER A 162 -6.15 4.32 5.98
N MET A 163 -5.82 3.20 5.33
CA MET A 163 -5.22 3.24 4.00
C MET A 163 -6.17 3.84 2.97
N ALA A 164 -7.45 3.47 2.97
CA ALA A 164 -8.47 4.08 2.13
C ALA A 164 -8.60 5.59 2.40
N ALA A 165 -8.60 6.00 3.69
CA ALA A 165 -8.62 7.40 4.08
C ALA A 165 -7.40 8.17 3.58
N SER A 166 -6.19 7.57 3.60
CA SER A 166 -4.98 8.17 3.03
C SER A 166 -5.14 8.47 1.53
N ILE A 167 -5.73 7.55 0.76
CA ILE A 167 -6.03 7.77 -0.67
C ILE A 167 -6.94 9.00 -0.85
N ILE A 168 -7.99 9.11 -0.04
CA ILE A 168 -8.93 10.24 -0.10
C ILE A 168 -8.26 11.55 0.31
N ILE A 169 -7.49 11.56 1.39
CA ILE A 169 -6.77 12.77 1.86
C ILE A 169 -5.82 13.25 0.77
N CYS A 170 -5.00 12.37 0.20
CA CYS A 170 -4.05 12.70 -0.85
C CYS A 170 -4.72 13.29 -2.10
N ARG A 171 -5.93 12.83 -2.43
CA ARG A 171 -6.65 13.28 -3.62
C ARG A 171 -7.48 14.53 -3.37
N LYS A 172 -8.16 14.61 -2.22
CA LYS A 172 -9.03 15.74 -1.87
C LYS A 172 -8.25 17.00 -1.55
N PHE A 173 -7.05 16.86 -0.96
CA PHE A 173 -6.21 17.96 -0.54
C PHE A 173 -4.89 17.97 -1.33
N PRO A 174 -4.88 18.60 -2.54
CA PRO A 174 -3.68 18.60 -3.40
C PRO A 174 -2.49 19.33 -2.79
N THR A 175 -2.72 20.18 -1.80
CA THR A 175 -1.69 20.95 -1.08
C THR A 175 -0.88 20.09 -0.12
N VAL A 176 -1.41 18.92 0.30
CA VAL A 176 -0.71 18.01 1.21
C VAL A 176 0.64 17.62 0.65
N ALA A 177 1.69 17.90 1.41
CA ALA A 177 3.07 17.51 1.10
C ALA A 177 3.28 16.02 1.39
N ILE A 178 2.65 15.13 0.58
CA ILE A 178 2.58 13.68 0.84
C ILE A 178 3.97 13.11 1.12
N ALA A 179 4.99 13.49 0.34
CA ALA A 179 6.34 12.95 0.50
C ALA A 179 6.93 13.33 1.87
N ALA A 180 6.84 14.61 2.26
CA ALA A 180 7.33 15.07 3.56
C ALA A 180 6.51 14.51 4.73
N GLY A 181 5.17 14.43 4.58
CA GLY A 181 4.28 13.79 5.55
C GLY A 181 4.58 12.30 5.73
N ALA A 182 4.86 11.60 4.62
CA ALA A 182 5.24 10.18 4.64
C ALA A 182 6.60 9.95 5.34
N VAL A 183 7.57 10.85 5.17
CA VAL A 183 8.85 10.80 5.92
C VAL A 183 8.58 10.84 7.42
N ILE A 184 7.81 11.84 7.88
CA ILE A 184 7.50 11.98 9.31
C ILE A 184 6.71 10.76 9.81
N ALA A 185 5.67 10.37 9.10
CA ALA A 185 4.80 9.28 9.51
C ALA A 185 5.56 7.93 9.58
N SER A 186 6.39 7.62 8.59
CA SER A 186 7.21 6.40 8.58
C SER A 186 8.24 6.41 9.70
N PHE A 187 8.93 7.53 9.92
CA PHE A 187 9.91 7.66 10.99
C PHE A 187 9.25 7.49 12.36
N VAL A 188 8.18 8.22 12.62
CA VAL A 188 7.43 8.15 13.89
C VAL A 188 6.87 6.75 14.13
N SER A 189 6.29 6.11 13.11
CA SER A 189 5.80 4.72 13.23
C SER A 189 6.93 3.76 13.56
N GLY A 190 8.10 3.91 12.93
CA GLY A 190 9.27 3.09 13.22
C GLY A 190 9.78 3.27 14.67
N VAL A 191 9.83 4.53 15.14
CA VAL A 191 10.28 4.86 16.51
C VAL A 191 9.28 4.36 17.55
N ILE A 192 7.98 4.47 17.31
CA ILE A 192 6.94 3.96 18.25
C ILE A 192 7.06 2.45 18.44
N VAL A 193 7.44 1.70 17.42
CA VAL A 193 7.55 0.23 17.48
C VAL A 193 8.91 -0.22 18.01
N LEU A 194 9.93 0.64 17.96
CA LEU A 194 11.30 0.32 18.37
C LEU A 194 11.44 -0.25 19.80
N PRO A 195 10.69 0.20 20.83
CA PRO A 195 10.76 -0.38 22.18
C PRO A 195 10.34 -1.86 22.26
N PHE A 196 9.62 -2.35 21.26
CA PHE A 196 9.16 -3.75 21.18
C PHE A 196 10.05 -4.62 20.29
N ALA A 197 11.13 -4.05 19.73
CA ALA A 197 12.05 -4.70 18.81
C ALA A 197 13.14 -5.46 19.56
N GLU A 198 13.45 -6.67 19.11
CA GLU A 198 14.54 -7.50 19.66
C GLU A 198 15.86 -7.27 18.90
N LEU A 199 16.45 -6.08 19.10
CA LEU A 199 17.67 -5.67 18.38
C LEU A 199 18.89 -6.54 18.69
N SER A 200 18.90 -7.26 19.81
CA SER A 200 20.01 -8.14 20.21
C SER A 200 20.26 -9.30 19.24
N ALA A 201 19.23 -9.72 18.50
CA ALA A 201 19.32 -10.77 17.48
C ALA A 201 19.80 -10.24 16.11
N ALA A 202 19.92 -8.92 15.93
CA ALA A 202 20.26 -8.32 14.65
C ALA A 202 21.77 -8.37 14.38
N THR A 203 22.16 -8.98 13.27
CA THR A 203 23.53 -9.00 12.74
C THR A 203 23.75 -7.85 11.75
N PRO A 204 25.01 -7.51 11.36
CA PRO A 204 25.27 -6.55 10.31
C PRO A 204 24.58 -6.88 8.96
N THR A 205 24.43 -8.17 8.65
CA THR A 205 23.70 -8.63 7.45
C THR A 205 22.22 -8.33 7.55
N HIS A 206 21.61 -8.56 8.72
CA HIS A 206 20.21 -8.20 8.95
C HIS A 206 20.00 -6.68 8.84
N LEU A 207 20.95 -5.87 9.33
CA LEU A 207 20.90 -4.41 9.19
C LEU A 207 20.91 -3.98 7.71
N LEU A 208 21.77 -4.58 6.89
CA LEU A 208 21.79 -4.33 5.44
C LEU A 208 20.42 -4.65 4.81
N TYR A 209 19.83 -5.80 5.16
CA TYR A 209 18.52 -6.18 4.63
C TYR A 209 17.39 -5.26 5.11
N LEU A 210 17.44 -4.79 6.36
CA LEU A 210 16.51 -3.80 6.89
C LEU A 210 16.62 -2.45 6.14
N VAL A 211 17.85 -2.02 5.82
CA VAL A 211 18.08 -0.82 5.00
C VAL A 211 17.47 -1.01 3.61
N LEU A 212 17.76 -2.13 2.93
CA LEU A 212 17.20 -2.42 1.61
C LEU A 212 15.68 -2.52 1.65
N PHE A 213 15.11 -3.14 2.67
CA PHE A 213 13.67 -3.22 2.88
C PHE A 213 13.05 -1.82 3.04
N GLY A 214 13.65 -0.96 3.85
CA GLY A 214 13.21 0.43 4.01
C GLY A 214 13.30 1.23 2.71
N LEU A 215 14.42 1.16 2.00
CA LEU A 215 14.65 1.91 0.77
C LEU A 215 13.74 1.44 -0.37
N LEU A 216 13.64 0.15 -0.61
CA LEU A 216 12.86 -0.39 -1.72
C LEU A 216 11.37 -0.38 -1.38
N ASN A 217 10.96 -1.04 -0.29
CA ASN A 217 9.55 -1.23 0.02
C ASN A 217 8.89 0.06 0.52
N ALA A 218 9.45 0.73 1.54
CA ALA A 218 8.82 1.92 2.10
C ALA A 218 9.09 3.16 1.24
N SER A 219 10.34 3.48 0.88
CA SER A 219 10.63 4.74 0.17
C SER A 219 10.15 4.73 -1.27
N ALA A 220 10.61 3.76 -2.08
CA ALA A 220 10.24 3.69 -3.49
C ALA A 220 8.74 3.36 -3.64
N GLY A 221 8.25 2.36 -2.90
CA GLY A 221 6.85 1.92 -2.98
C GLY A 221 5.87 3.03 -2.63
N LEU A 222 6.05 3.69 -1.49
CA LEU A 222 5.15 4.76 -1.06
C LEU A 222 5.26 6.01 -1.96
N THR A 223 6.46 6.35 -2.42
CA THR A 223 6.65 7.48 -3.36
C THR A 223 5.89 7.24 -4.66
N LEU A 224 6.08 6.08 -5.29
CA LEU A 224 5.40 5.71 -6.53
C LEU A 224 3.89 5.66 -6.34
N TYR A 225 3.42 4.97 -5.30
CA TYR A 225 2.01 4.88 -4.99
C TYR A 225 1.35 6.25 -4.78
N SER A 226 2.00 7.13 -4.02
CA SER A 226 1.50 8.47 -3.73
C SER A 226 1.42 9.35 -4.99
N LEU A 227 2.40 9.23 -5.89
CA LEU A 227 2.38 9.93 -7.18
C LEU A 227 1.24 9.45 -8.07
N GLY A 228 0.93 8.16 -8.04
CA GLY A 228 -0.13 7.57 -8.85
C GLY A 228 -1.52 7.81 -8.28
N SER A 229 -1.69 7.69 -6.97
CA SER A 229 -2.99 7.80 -6.29
C SER A 229 -3.70 9.13 -6.49
N ARG A 230 -2.96 10.22 -6.69
CA ARG A 230 -3.52 11.54 -7.02
C ARG A 230 -4.17 11.62 -8.40
N ARG A 231 -3.81 10.73 -9.31
CA ARG A 231 -4.19 10.73 -10.73
C ARG A 231 -5.33 9.78 -11.06
N LEU A 232 -5.69 8.91 -10.13
CA LEU A 232 -6.69 7.87 -10.32
C LEU A 232 -7.90 8.05 -9.39
N PRO A 233 -9.08 7.53 -9.77
CA PRO A 233 -10.19 7.35 -8.85
C PRO A 233 -9.78 6.50 -7.65
N PRO A 234 -10.27 6.79 -6.42
CA PRO A 234 -9.86 6.08 -5.21
C PRO A 234 -10.07 4.57 -5.28
N MET A 235 -11.22 4.11 -5.77
CA MET A 235 -11.50 2.69 -5.93
C MET A 235 -10.54 2.01 -6.92
N GLU A 236 -10.20 2.68 -8.02
CA GLU A 236 -9.26 2.19 -9.03
C GLU A 236 -7.85 2.07 -8.44
N THR A 237 -7.41 3.08 -7.71
CA THR A 237 -6.13 3.07 -6.99
C THR A 237 -6.06 1.89 -6.02
N ALA A 238 -7.10 1.69 -5.22
CA ALA A 238 -7.19 0.61 -4.26
C ALA A 238 -7.25 -0.78 -4.92
N LEU A 239 -7.97 -0.91 -6.03
CA LEU A 239 -8.04 -2.17 -6.79
C LEU A 239 -6.68 -2.54 -7.38
N ILE A 240 -5.97 -1.58 -8.01
CA ILE A 240 -4.65 -1.85 -8.59
C ILE A 240 -3.66 -2.26 -7.51
N SER A 241 -3.75 -1.69 -6.31
CA SER A 241 -2.84 -2.07 -5.23
C SER A 241 -3.02 -3.54 -4.76
N LEU A 242 -4.15 -4.19 -5.03
CA LEU A 242 -4.33 -5.62 -4.72
C LEU A 242 -3.39 -6.55 -5.51
N ILE A 243 -2.68 -6.05 -6.52
CA ILE A 243 -1.63 -6.80 -7.23
C ILE A 243 -0.53 -7.27 -6.27
N ASP A 244 -0.28 -6.56 -5.18
CA ASP A 244 0.74 -6.94 -4.20
C ASP A 244 0.45 -8.32 -3.58
N THR A 245 -0.82 -8.64 -3.37
CA THR A 245 -1.27 -9.87 -2.72
C THR A 245 -0.80 -11.16 -3.44
N PRO A 246 -1.03 -11.35 -4.75
CA PRO A 246 -0.51 -12.52 -5.46
C PRO A 246 0.98 -12.44 -5.79
N LEU A 247 1.56 -11.25 -5.90
CA LEU A 247 2.99 -11.12 -6.18
C LEU A 247 3.87 -11.42 -4.97
N SER A 248 3.39 -11.22 -3.75
CA SER A 248 4.17 -11.51 -2.54
C SER A 248 4.60 -12.99 -2.47
N PRO A 249 3.71 -14.01 -2.57
CA PRO A 249 4.13 -15.40 -2.63
C PRO A 249 4.93 -15.76 -3.89
N PHE A 250 4.75 -15.04 -5.01
CA PHE A 250 5.56 -15.25 -6.22
C PHE A 250 7.04 -14.94 -5.98
N TRP A 251 7.36 -13.82 -5.31
CA TRP A 251 8.75 -13.49 -4.95
C TRP A 251 9.37 -14.51 -4.00
N VAL A 252 8.58 -14.99 -3.02
CA VAL A 252 9.03 -16.02 -2.07
C VAL A 252 9.31 -17.34 -2.80
N TRP A 253 8.46 -17.74 -3.73
CA TRP A 253 8.71 -18.93 -4.58
C TRP A 253 9.97 -18.76 -5.42
N LEU A 254 10.15 -17.62 -6.07
CA LEU A 254 11.29 -17.38 -6.97
C LEU A 254 12.63 -17.39 -6.22
N ALA A 255 12.67 -16.83 -5.00
CA ALA A 255 13.90 -16.66 -4.23
C ALA A 255 14.24 -17.86 -3.34
N PHE A 256 13.22 -18.50 -2.76
CA PHE A 256 13.40 -19.55 -1.74
C PHE A 256 12.91 -20.92 -2.20
N GLY A 257 12.34 -21.05 -3.39
CA GLY A 257 11.79 -22.30 -3.92
C GLY A 257 10.54 -22.80 -3.19
N GLU A 258 9.96 -21.99 -2.31
CA GLU A 258 8.71 -22.32 -1.59
C GLU A 258 7.54 -22.36 -2.59
N LYS A 259 7.03 -23.53 -2.90
CA LYS A 259 5.94 -23.70 -3.87
C LYS A 259 4.63 -23.16 -3.29
N ALA A 260 4.02 -22.22 -3.98
CA ALA A 260 2.66 -21.79 -3.68
C ALA A 260 1.68 -22.94 -3.93
N GLY A 261 0.73 -23.14 -3.03
CA GLY A 261 -0.31 -24.15 -3.19
C GLY A 261 -1.22 -23.85 -4.40
N PRO A 262 -1.95 -24.87 -4.93
CA PRO A 262 -2.86 -24.68 -6.06
C PRO A 262 -3.91 -23.58 -5.84
N GLN A 263 -4.40 -23.45 -4.62
CA GLN A 263 -5.36 -22.42 -4.23
C GLN A 263 -4.75 -21.01 -4.32
N THR A 264 -3.51 -20.84 -3.83
CA THR A 264 -2.77 -19.57 -3.91
C THR A 264 -2.53 -19.17 -5.37
N LEU A 265 -2.19 -20.14 -6.24
CA LEU A 265 -2.00 -19.87 -7.67
C LEU A 265 -3.33 -19.51 -8.35
N ALA A 266 -4.39 -20.28 -8.12
CA ALA A 266 -5.70 -20.04 -8.73
C ALA A 266 -6.27 -18.68 -8.30
N GLY A 267 -6.30 -18.40 -7.00
CA GLY A 267 -6.80 -17.13 -6.47
C GLY A 267 -5.95 -15.94 -6.91
N GLY A 268 -4.61 -16.09 -6.91
CA GLY A 268 -3.69 -15.07 -7.39
C GLY A 268 -3.90 -14.74 -8.87
N LEU A 269 -4.11 -15.74 -9.73
CA LEU A 269 -4.43 -15.52 -11.15
C LEU A 269 -5.76 -14.79 -11.33
N ILE A 270 -6.78 -15.08 -10.51
CA ILE A 270 -8.07 -14.38 -10.53
C ILE A 270 -7.88 -12.89 -10.16
N VAL A 271 -7.09 -12.58 -9.12
CA VAL A 271 -6.78 -11.20 -8.73
C VAL A 271 -6.08 -10.46 -9.86
N LEU A 272 -5.02 -11.04 -10.43
CA LEU A 272 -4.28 -10.44 -11.54
C LEU A 272 -5.17 -10.22 -12.76
N PHE A 273 -6.00 -11.19 -13.11
CA PHE A 273 -6.96 -11.09 -14.21
C PHE A 273 -7.95 -9.94 -13.98
N ALA A 274 -8.53 -9.83 -12.77
CA ALA A 274 -9.46 -8.77 -12.42
C ALA A 274 -8.85 -7.37 -12.58
N VAL A 275 -7.61 -7.19 -12.10
CA VAL A 275 -6.91 -5.90 -12.19
C VAL A 275 -6.54 -5.57 -13.63
N ILE A 276 -5.98 -6.54 -14.39
CA ILE A 276 -5.61 -6.35 -15.80
C ILE A 276 -6.86 -6.01 -16.63
N LEU A 277 -7.94 -6.75 -16.43
CA LEU A 277 -9.22 -6.50 -17.12
C LEU A 277 -9.73 -5.09 -16.82
N HIS A 278 -9.71 -4.69 -15.55
CA HIS A 278 -10.13 -3.33 -15.16
C HIS A 278 -9.26 -2.26 -15.83
N ILE A 279 -7.93 -2.39 -15.80
CA ILE A 279 -7.03 -1.43 -16.46
C ILE A 279 -7.36 -1.31 -17.94
N PHE A 280 -7.62 -2.44 -18.61
CA PHE A 280 -7.95 -2.44 -20.04
C PHE A 280 -9.29 -1.75 -20.33
N MET A 281 -10.30 -2.02 -19.52
CA MET A 281 -11.64 -1.41 -19.65
C MET A 281 -11.60 0.08 -19.34
N SER A 282 -10.90 0.50 -18.31
CA SER A 282 -10.73 1.90 -17.92
C SER A 282 -10.05 2.71 -19.02
N GLN A 283 -8.97 2.21 -19.61
CA GLN A 283 -8.28 2.85 -20.73
C GLN A 283 -9.16 2.94 -21.97
N ARG A 284 -9.93 1.88 -22.30
CA ARG A 284 -10.85 1.89 -23.43
C ARG A 284 -11.94 2.94 -23.28
N ARG A 285 -12.52 3.07 -22.09
CA ARG A 285 -13.52 4.09 -21.76
C ARG A 285 -12.99 5.51 -21.98
N GLN A 286 -11.76 5.77 -21.54
CA GLN A 286 -11.14 7.08 -21.72
C GLN A 286 -10.88 7.41 -23.20
N ARG A 287 -10.56 6.40 -24.02
CA ARG A 287 -10.44 6.60 -25.48
C ARG A 287 -11.75 7.03 -26.10
N LEU A 288 -12.86 6.46 -25.71
CA LEU A 288 -14.20 6.79 -26.25
C LEU A 288 -14.65 8.20 -25.85
N VAL A 289 -14.44 8.60 -24.61
CA VAL A 289 -14.80 9.94 -24.09
C VAL A 289 -14.01 11.06 -24.76
N SER A 290 -12.80 10.81 -25.24
CA SER A 290 -11.94 11.83 -25.85
C SER A 290 -12.01 11.87 -27.39
N SER A 291 -12.75 10.93 -28.00
CA SER A 291 -13.00 10.89 -29.47
C SER A 291 -14.38 11.41 -29.84
N GLY A 292 -15.23 11.77 -28.89
CA GLY A 292 -16.52 12.43 -29.09
C GLY A 292 -16.51 13.84 -28.49
#